data_b7e022f43161ead284ce67bb89f7425c
#
_entry.id   b7e022f43161ead284ce67bb89f7425c
#
_cell.length_a   1.000
_cell.length_b   1.000
_cell.length_c   1.000
_cell.angle_alpha   90.00
_cell.angle_beta   90.00
_cell.angle_gamma   90.00
#
_symmetry.space_group_name_H-M   'P 1'
#
loop_
_entity.id
_entity.type
_entity.pdbx_description
1 polymer ?
#
loop_
_entity_poly.entity_id
_entity_poly.type
_entity_poly.pdbx_seq_one_letter_code
_entity_poly.pdbx_strand_id
1 'polypeptide(L)'
;MKKVLYTIILLFFGTASFAQTTPVTAPVVKKSKIKTPPKDGFYARKDVDSSVMVPLPDVREEDVFYSKRVWREIDLRDTINSVLKSESSKLIEILMEAVANEELTVYSPKDTTAGKLLEDNDSFKIALSAKDALQNARGTAEGEADASGKIGEPTLKRLRPDEFLKYRIKEDWIFDVKRSVFEPRIVGIAPMKMVEGNWQPVFWIYYDEARPLLSKSRLVNPGNDASVLTYDDFFIRRLFASNIVKETNPANKTIIEILNQTDPKDPRKLYESERIKKGIADYEQSLWEY
;
A
#
# COMPACT_ATOMS: atom_id res chain seq x y z
N MET A 1 92.63 -55.51 58.97
CA MET A 1 91.30 -55.83 59.41
C MET A 1 90.40 -54.60 59.20
N LYS A 2 89.85 -54.42 58.03
CA LYS A 2 88.97 -53.27 57.73
C LYS A 2 87.67 -53.81 57.15
N LYS A 3 86.63 -53.59 57.86
CA LYS A 3 85.29 -53.95 57.44
C LYS A 3 84.79 -52.88 56.46
N VAL A 4 84.46 -53.32 55.26
CA VAL A 4 83.89 -52.44 54.28
C VAL A 4 82.36 -52.60 54.42
N LEU A 5 81.73 -51.49 54.72
CA LEU A 5 80.27 -51.41 54.86
C LEU A 5 79.68 -50.97 53.47
N TYR A 6 78.99 -51.84 52.83
CA TYR A 6 78.27 -51.49 51.58
C TYR A 6 76.86 -50.91 51.92
N THR A 7 76.77 -49.65 51.66
CA THR A 7 75.46 -48.96 51.74
C THR A 7 74.74 -49.09 50.40
N ILE A 8 73.68 -49.86 50.41
CA ILE A 8 72.78 -49.96 49.21
C ILE A 8 71.87 -48.76 49.19
N ILE A 9 72.09 -47.87 48.22
CA ILE A 9 71.20 -46.77 47.95
C ILE A 9 70.11 -47.27 47.00
N LEU A 10 68.90 -47.45 47.56
CA LEU A 10 67.70 -47.73 46.75
C LEU A 10 67.24 -46.43 46.09
N LEU A 11 67.46 -46.33 44.78
CA LEU A 11 66.97 -45.27 43.96
C LEU A 11 65.46 -45.62 43.64
N PHE A 12 64.59 -44.93 44.32
CA PHE A 12 63.20 -44.90 43.95
C PHE A 12 62.99 -44.07 42.68
N PHE A 13 62.82 -44.74 41.54
CA PHE A 13 62.39 -44.08 40.32
C PHE A 13 60.88 -43.87 40.46
N GLY A 14 60.50 -42.66 40.82
CA GLY A 14 59.09 -42.25 40.74
C GLY A 14 58.72 -42.04 39.26
N THR A 15 57.92 -42.95 38.71
CA THR A 15 57.34 -42.76 37.41
C THR A 15 56.24 -41.69 37.53
N ALA A 16 56.58 -40.48 37.18
CA ALA A 16 55.59 -39.45 36.99
C ALA A 16 54.75 -39.83 35.78
N SER A 17 53.55 -40.36 36.03
CA SER A 17 52.51 -40.55 35.01
C SER A 17 51.97 -39.18 34.56
N PHE A 18 52.51 -38.67 33.48
CA PHE A 18 51.91 -37.53 32.78
C PHE A 18 50.55 -38.02 32.21
N ALA A 19 49.46 -37.69 32.88
CA ALA A 19 48.13 -37.78 32.29
C ALA A 19 48.08 -36.87 31.05
N GLN A 20 48.18 -37.46 29.86
CA GLN A 20 47.88 -36.76 28.64
C GLN A 20 46.40 -36.40 28.67
N THR A 21 46.10 -35.17 29.07
CA THR A 21 44.81 -34.57 28.79
C THR A 21 44.72 -34.41 27.27
N THR A 22 44.12 -35.39 26.61
CA THR A 22 43.67 -35.21 25.24
C THR A 22 42.80 -33.96 25.22
N PRO A 23 43.10 -32.92 24.40
CA PRO A 23 42.23 -31.80 24.30
C PRO A 23 40.88 -32.35 23.85
N VAL A 24 39.87 -32.21 24.70
CA VAL A 24 38.48 -32.45 24.29
C VAL A 24 38.19 -31.46 23.18
N THR A 25 38.37 -31.93 21.97
CA THR A 25 37.96 -31.17 20.79
C THR A 25 36.44 -30.98 20.95
N ALA A 26 36.05 -29.77 21.34
CA ALA A 26 34.63 -29.42 21.36
C ALA A 26 34.02 -29.90 20.04
N PRO A 27 32.86 -30.55 20.05
CA PRO A 27 32.25 -31.02 18.83
C PRO A 27 32.14 -29.82 17.91
N VAL A 28 32.85 -29.88 16.78
CA VAL A 28 32.71 -28.91 15.69
C VAL A 28 31.21 -29.01 15.31
N VAL A 29 30.45 -28.10 15.85
CA VAL A 29 29.06 -27.91 15.38
C VAL A 29 29.20 -27.57 13.90
N LYS A 30 29.07 -28.60 13.07
CA LYS A 30 28.98 -28.42 11.63
C LYS A 30 27.84 -27.41 11.47
N LYS A 31 28.16 -26.14 11.18
CA LYS A 31 27.16 -25.15 10.77
C LYS A 31 26.38 -25.86 9.69
N SER A 32 25.16 -26.28 10.04
CA SER A 32 24.24 -26.81 9.05
C SER A 32 24.21 -25.77 7.96
N LYS A 33 24.65 -26.12 6.77
CA LYS A 33 24.46 -25.27 5.60
C LYS A 33 22.97 -25.00 5.61
N ILE A 34 22.58 -23.76 5.91
CA ILE A 34 21.19 -23.33 5.82
C ILE A 34 20.85 -23.66 4.37
N LYS A 35 20.15 -24.77 4.17
CA LYS A 35 19.67 -25.13 2.85
C LYS A 35 18.74 -24.00 2.47
N THR A 36 19.02 -23.36 1.35
CA THR A 36 18.04 -22.46 0.74
C THR A 36 16.71 -23.16 0.79
N PRO A 37 15.66 -22.53 1.33
CA PRO A 37 14.35 -23.16 1.43
C PRO A 37 13.96 -23.71 0.03
N PRO A 38 13.31 -24.86 -0.03
CA PRO A 38 12.86 -25.42 -1.29
C PRO A 38 11.94 -24.41 -1.99
N LYS A 39 12.01 -24.35 -3.31
CA LYS A 39 11.12 -23.50 -4.08
C LYS A 39 9.68 -23.96 -3.87
N ASP A 40 8.82 -23.05 -3.51
CA ASP A 40 7.38 -23.31 -3.45
C ASP A 40 6.83 -23.31 -4.89
N GLY A 41 6.58 -24.52 -5.42
CA GLY A 41 6.05 -24.75 -6.77
C GLY A 41 7.02 -25.38 -7.76
N PHE A 42 6.47 -25.86 -8.89
CA PHE A 42 7.19 -26.57 -9.93
C PHE A 42 7.94 -25.68 -10.91
N TYR A 43 7.72 -24.38 -10.87
CA TYR A 43 8.37 -23.40 -11.75
C TYR A 43 8.98 -22.25 -10.95
N ALA A 44 10.00 -21.61 -11.52
CA ALA A 44 10.56 -20.42 -10.93
C ALA A 44 9.58 -19.26 -11.12
N ARG A 45 9.00 -18.76 -10.04
CA ARG A 45 8.19 -17.54 -10.10
C ARG A 45 9.11 -16.35 -10.41
N LYS A 46 8.65 -15.46 -11.28
CA LYS A 46 9.34 -14.21 -11.57
C LYS A 46 9.37 -13.37 -10.29
N ASP A 47 10.54 -12.88 -9.96
CA ASP A 47 10.70 -12.00 -8.81
C ASP A 47 10.02 -10.66 -9.10
N VAL A 48 9.04 -10.29 -8.27
CA VAL A 48 8.26 -9.05 -8.45
C VAL A 48 9.10 -7.84 -8.07
N ASP A 49 10.08 -8.01 -7.17
CA ASP A 49 11.00 -6.93 -6.78
C ASP A 49 11.83 -6.43 -7.96
N SER A 50 12.03 -7.27 -8.98
CA SER A 50 12.70 -6.93 -10.23
C SER A 50 11.74 -6.45 -11.33
N SER A 51 10.42 -6.33 -11.05
CA SER A 51 9.48 -5.86 -12.06
C SER A 51 9.70 -4.37 -12.34
N VAL A 52 9.87 -4.06 -13.63
CA VAL A 52 10.00 -2.67 -14.07
C VAL A 52 8.60 -2.15 -14.38
N MET A 53 8.26 -1.03 -13.77
CA MET A 53 7.04 -0.31 -14.07
C MET A 53 6.97 0.03 -15.57
N VAL A 54 5.85 -0.31 -16.21
CA VAL A 54 5.62 0.07 -17.62
C VAL A 54 5.29 1.57 -17.66
N PRO A 55 6.12 2.40 -18.31
CA PRO A 55 5.84 3.83 -18.40
C PRO A 55 4.56 4.05 -19.21
N LEU A 56 3.71 4.94 -18.73
CA LEU A 56 2.58 5.41 -19.52
C LEU A 56 3.10 6.41 -20.57
N PRO A 57 2.51 6.43 -21.77
CA PRO A 57 2.87 7.41 -22.78
C PRO A 57 2.67 8.83 -22.24
N ASP A 58 3.61 9.71 -22.51
CA ASP A 58 3.49 11.13 -22.21
C ASP A 58 2.46 11.79 -23.13
N VAL A 59 1.58 12.59 -22.55
CA VAL A 59 0.50 13.31 -23.27
C VAL A 59 0.73 14.78 -23.08
N ARG A 60 0.92 15.50 -24.19
CA ARG A 60 1.07 16.95 -24.17
C ARG A 60 -0.30 17.61 -24.11
N GLU A 61 -0.38 18.78 -23.50
CA GLU A 61 -1.62 19.54 -23.42
C GLU A 61 -2.19 19.86 -24.82
N GLU A 62 -1.33 20.15 -25.78
CA GLU A 62 -1.69 20.44 -27.18
C GLU A 62 -2.28 19.23 -27.93
N ASP A 63 -1.98 18.00 -27.48
CA ASP A 63 -2.48 16.77 -28.07
C ASP A 63 -3.83 16.32 -27.43
N VAL A 64 -4.28 17.00 -26.36
CA VAL A 64 -5.54 16.69 -25.66
C VAL A 64 -6.68 17.48 -26.27
N PHE A 65 -7.52 16.83 -27.08
CA PHE A 65 -8.69 17.44 -27.67
C PHE A 65 -9.91 17.46 -26.73
N TYR A 66 -10.03 16.46 -25.88
CA TYR A 66 -11.11 16.33 -24.91
C TYR A 66 -10.57 15.82 -23.59
N SER A 67 -11.08 16.38 -22.50
CA SER A 67 -10.79 15.91 -21.15
C SER A 67 -12.02 15.99 -20.28
N LYS A 68 -12.33 14.90 -19.57
CA LYS A 68 -13.41 14.82 -18.59
C LYS A 68 -12.88 14.23 -17.30
N ARG A 69 -12.93 15.00 -16.24
CA ARG A 69 -12.52 14.53 -14.92
C ARG A 69 -13.69 13.94 -14.15
N VAL A 70 -13.47 12.76 -13.59
CA VAL A 70 -14.44 12.07 -12.75
C VAL A 70 -13.76 11.50 -11.50
N TRP A 71 -14.54 11.34 -10.45
CA TRP A 71 -14.14 10.65 -9.22
C TRP A 71 -14.99 9.40 -9.07
N ARG A 72 -14.31 8.31 -8.78
CA ARG A 72 -14.92 6.99 -8.59
C ARG A 72 -14.65 6.47 -7.21
N GLU A 73 -15.58 5.71 -6.67
CA GLU A 73 -15.37 4.94 -5.45
C GLU A 73 -15.35 3.44 -5.77
N ILE A 74 -14.29 2.80 -5.29
CA ILE A 74 -14.14 1.34 -5.25
C ILE A 74 -14.59 0.90 -3.87
N ASP A 75 -15.60 0.05 -3.78
CA ASP A 75 -16.07 -0.53 -2.53
C ASP A 75 -15.49 -1.94 -2.37
N LEU A 76 -14.73 -2.18 -1.29
CA LEU A 76 -14.10 -3.47 -1.02
C LEU A 76 -15.07 -4.56 -0.56
N ARG A 77 -16.33 -4.20 -0.34
CA ARG A 77 -17.40 -5.17 -0.04
C ARG A 77 -17.84 -5.90 -1.30
N ASP A 78 -17.63 -5.31 -2.46
CA ASP A 78 -17.88 -5.95 -3.74
C ASP A 78 -16.90 -7.10 -3.95
N THR A 79 -17.40 -8.25 -4.39
CA THR A 79 -16.62 -9.47 -4.57
C THR A 79 -15.42 -9.28 -5.51
N ILE A 80 -15.58 -8.52 -6.60
CA ILE A 80 -14.52 -8.22 -7.57
C ILE A 80 -13.38 -7.47 -6.90
N ASN A 81 -13.69 -6.54 -5.98
CA ASN A 81 -12.73 -5.69 -5.30
C ASN A 81 -12.10 -6.35 -4.06
N SER A 82 -12.60 -7.51 -3.65
CA SER A 82 -12.15 -8.20 -2.43
C SER A 82 -10.65 -8.54 -2.46
N VAL A 83 -10.06 -8.64 -3.64
CA VAL A 83 -8.62 -8.88 -3.82
C VAL A 83 -7.75 -7.80 -3.18
N LEU A 84 -8.24 -6.55 -3.07
CA LEU A 84 -7.52 -5.43 -2.45
C LEU A 84 -7.43 -5.52 -0.91
N LYS A 85 -8.21 -6.41 -0.30
CA LYS A 85 -8.20 -6.69 1.15
C LYS A 85 -7.72 -8.10 1.48
N SER A 86 -6.97 -8.73 0.56
CA SER A 86 -6.39 -10.05 0.79
C SER A 86 -5.55 -10.07 2.06
N GLU A 87 -5.68 -11.13 2.88
CA GLU A 87 -4.93 -11.27 4.14
C GLU A 87 -3.41 -11.30 3.93
N SER A 88 -2.95 -11.78 2.77
CA SER A 88 -1.53 -11.84 2.45
C SER A 88 -0.95 -10.49 2.01
N SER A 89 -1.80 -9.53 1.61
CA SER A 89 -1.35 -8.27 1.04
C SER A 89 -2.54 -7.30 0.99
N LYS A 90 -2.63 -6.41 1.97
CA LYS A 90 -3.68 -5.39 2.02
C LYS A 90 -3.14 -4.09 1.47
N LEU A 91 -3.81 -3.50 0.49
CA LEU A 91 -3.37 -2.24 -0.13
C LEU A 91 -3.07 -1.15 0.90
N ILE A 92 -3.94 -1.00 1.90
CA ILE A 92 -3.74 0.04 2.93
C ILE A 92 -2.46 -0.20 3.76
N GLU A 93 -2.09 -1.45 4.02
CA GLU A 93 -0.87 -1.76 4.78
C GLU A 93 0.38 -1.39 3.98
N ILE A 94 0.40 -1.71 2.69
CA ILE A 94 1.49 -1.34 1.77
C ILE A 94 1.64 0.18 1.69
N LEU A 95 0.52 0.90 1.51
CA LEU A 95 0.55 2.37 1.45
C LEU A 95 1.02 2.99 2.76
N MET A 96 0.55 2.47 3.90
CA MET A 96 0.93 3.00 5.21
C MET A 96 2.38 2.70 5.58
N GLU A 97 2.91 1.56 5.14
CA GLU A 97 4.33 1.23 5.31
C GLU A 97 5.22 2.18 4.48
N ALA A 98 4.87 2.41 3.22
CA ALA A 98 5.59 3.35 2.37
C ALA A 98 5.54 4.80 2.89
N VAL A 99 4.41 5.22 3.46
CA VAL A 99 4.28 6.52 4.12
C VAL A 99 5.15 6.59 5.37
N ALA A 100 5.18 5.53 6.18
CA ALA A 100 6.00 5.48 7.39
C ALA A 100 7.51 5.52 7.08
N ASN A 101 7.91 4.93 5.96
CA ASN A 101 9.29 4.93 5.47
C ASN A 101 9.65 6.18 4.64
N GLU A 102 8.71 7.13 4.50
CA GLU A 102 8.87 8.34 3.67
C GLU A 102 9.18 8.05 2.19
N GLU A 103 8.78 6.85 1.70
CA GLU A 103 8.93 6.46 0.29
C GLU A 103 7.82 7.03 -0.59
N LEU A 104 6.70 7.44 0.02
CA LEU A 104 5.52 7.94 -0.68
C LEU A 104 5.04 9.26 -0.08
N THR A 105 4.93 10.28 -0.93
CA THR A 105 4.36 11.57 -0.55
C THR A 105 2.83 11.47 -0.49
N VAL A 106 2.24 11.98 0.58
CA VAL A 106 0.79 12.02 0.75
C VAL A 106 0.32 13.45 0.97
N TYR A 107 -0.90 13.72 0.55
CA TYR A 107 -1.46 15.07 0.49
C TYR A 107 -2.71 15.17 1.35
N SER A 108 -2.89 16.34 1.96
CA SER A 108 -4.02 16.62 2.83
C SER A 108 -5.32 16.70 2.04
N PRO A 109 -6.38 15.99 2.47
CA PRO A 109 -7.72 16.20 1.95
C PRO A 109 -8.36 17.47 2.49
N LYS A 110 -7.75 18.13 3.49
CA LYS A 110 -8.25 19.34 4.12
C LYS A 110 -7.42 20.54 3.66
N ASP A 111 -8.10 21.57 3.23
CA ASP A 111 -7.49 22.85 2.85
C ASP A 111 -8.16 23.99 3.59
N THR A 112 -7.37 24.74 4.33
CA THR A 112 -7.79 25.94 5.08
C THR A 112 -7.24 27.23 4.48
N THR A 113 -6.47 27.12 3.39
CA THR A 113 -5.69 28.26 2.83
C THR A 113 -6.58 29.39 2.32
N ALA A 114 -7.79 29.09 1.89
CA ALA A 114 -8.75 30.05 1.37
C ALA A 114 -9.69 30.65 2.44
N GLY A 115 -9.40 30.46 3.73
CA GLY A 115 -10.27 30.92 4.84
C GLY A 115 -11.56 30.09 4.99
N LYS A 116 -11.77 29.07 4.17
CA LYS A 116 -12.85 28.11 4.27
C LYS A 116 -12.27 26.71 4.36
N LEU A 117 -12.71 25.96 5.35
CA LEU A 117 -12.31 24.56 5.45
C LEU A 117 -12.94 23.77 4.28
N LEU A 118 -12.10 23.23 3.40
CA LEU A 118 -12.46 22.25 2.38
C LEU A 118 -12.10 20.87 2.93
N GLU A 119 -13.07 20.02 3.15
CA GLU A 119 -12.86 18.67 3.72
C GLU A 119 -12.53 17.60 2.68
N ASP A 120 -12.74 17.88 1.39
CA ASP A 120 -12.44 16.98 0.27
C ASP A 120 -11.60 17.71 -0.79
N ASN A 121 -10.40 18.16 -0.34
CA ASN A 121 -9.44 18.81 -1.22
C ASN A 121 -8.55 17.75 -1.89
N ASP A 122 -8.62 17.68 -3.20
CA ASP A 122 -7.88 16.75 -4.04
C ASP A 122 -6.85 17.45 -4.94
N SER A 123 -6.43 18.66 -4.55
CA SER A 123 -5.55 19.50 -5.37
C SER A 123 -4.07 19.13 -5.32
N PHE A 124 -3.66 18.22 -4.43
CA PHE A 124 -2.26 17.83 -4.17
C PHE A 124 -1.32 19.00 -3.83
N LYS A 125 -1.86 20.07 -3.24
CA LYS A 125 -1.08 21.27 -2.90
C LYS A 125 -0.41 21.20 -1.54
N ILE A 126 -1.04 20.53 -0.59
CA ILE A 126 -0.62 20.49 0.81
C ILE A 126 -0.11 19.09 1.11
N ALA A 127 1.20 18.93 1.13
CA ALA A 127 1.82 17.69 1.56
C ALA A 127 1.61 17.48 3.07
N LEU A 128 1.30 16.26 3.48
CA LEU A 128 1.25 15.85 4.87
C LEU A 128 2.59 15.27 5.29
N SER A 129 2.98 15.52 6.55
CA SER A 129 4.07 14.76 7.15
C SER A 129 3.67 13.29 7.34
N ALA A 130 4.64 12.38 7.34
CA ALA A 130 4.39 10.97 7.62
C ALA A 130 3.66 10.78 8.96
N LYS A 131 4.03 11.56 9.98
CA LYS A 131 3.40 11.54 11.29
C LYS A 131 1.91 11.91 11.22
N ASP A 132 1.57 13.00 10.54
CA ASP A 132 0.18 13.46 10.43
C ASP A 132 -0.66 12.50 9.60
N ALA A 133 -0.10 11.95 8.52
CA ALA A 133 -0.77 10.92 7.71
C ALA A 133 -1.07 9.66 8.51
N LEU A 134 -0.10 9.18 9.30
CA LEU A 134 -0.28 8.05 10.20
C LEU A 134 -1.32 8.34 11.28
N GLN A 135 -1.33 9.56 11.82
CA GLN A 135 -2.29 10.00 12.82
C GLN A 135 -3.71 10.04 12.24
N ASN A 136 -3.89 10.57 11.03
CA ASN A 136 -5.18 10.58 10.33
C ASN A 136 -5.71 9.17 10.08
N ALA A 137 -4.82 8.25 9.67
CA ALA A 137 -5.21 6.88 9.38
C ALA A 137 -5.51 6.04 10.63
N ARG A 138 -4.64 6.10 11.63
CA ARG A 138 -4.72 5.25 12.83
C ARG A 138 -5.52 5.90 13.95
N GLY A 139 -5.55 7.23 14.04
CA GLY A 139 -6.00 7.97 15.19
C GLY A 139 -4.99 7.88 16.34
N THR A 140 -5.19 8.72 17.35
CA THR A 140 -4.39 8.75 18.57
C THR A 140 -5.15 8.15 19.75
N ALA A 141 -4.44 7.45 20.62
CA ALA A 141 -4.92 7.13 21.95
C ALA A 141 -4.42 8.20 22.92
N GLU A 142 -5.22 8.55 23.89
CA GLU A 142 -4.77 9.40 25.00
C GLU A 142 -3.60 8.70 25.70
N GLY A 143 -2.57 9.46 26.05
CA GLY A 143 -1.44 8.92 26.81
C GLY A 143 -1.92 8.40 28.16
N GLU A 144 -1.34 7.31 28.65
CA GLU A 144 -1.62 6.82 29.99
C GLU A 144 -1.17 7.86 31.02
N ALA A 145 -2.02 8.12 32.01
CA ALA A 145 -1.66 8.97 33.13
C ALA A 145 -0.60 8.27 34.00
N ASP A 146 0.50 8.95 34.28
CA ASP A 146 1.50 8.46 35.22
C ASP A 146 0.97 8.48 36.68
N ALA A 147 1.73 7.90 37.59
CA ALA A 147 1.37 7.89 39.03
C ALA A 147 1.20 9.29 39.64
N SER A 148 1.63 10.34 38.95
CA SER A 148 1.48 11.75 39.35
C SER A 148 0.25 12.43 38.72
N GLY A 149 -0.53 11.71 37.89
CA GLY A 149 -1.70 12.23 37.19
C GLY A 149 -1.37 13.05 35.93
N LYS A 150 -0.10 13.05 35.49
CA LYS A 150 0.29 13.71 34.26
C LYS A 150 -0.01 12.80 33.07
N ILE A 151 -0.82 13.28 32.14
CA ILE A 151 -1.15 12.56 30.90
C ILE A 151 0.10 12.51 30.03
N GLY A 152 0.52 11.31 29.65
CA GLY A 152 1.62 11.08 28.74
C GLY A 152 1.33 11.60 27.32
N GLU A 153 2.33 11.59 26.47
CA GLU A 153 2.14 11.96 25.06
C GLU A 153 1.17 10.99 24.37
N PRO A 154 0.28 11.50 23.49
CA PRO A 154 -0.65 10.65 22.76
C PRO A 154 0.10 9.68 21.87
N THR A 155 -0.27 8.41 21.93
CA THR A 155 0.33 7.34 21.13
C THR A 155 -0.54 7.01 19.92
N LEU A 156 0.09 6.60 18.80
CA LEU A 156 -0.65 6.14 17.63
C LEU A 156 -1.34 4.81 17.91
N LYS A 157 -2.62 4.72 17.60
CA LYS A 157 -3.34 3.44 17.65
C LYS A 157 -2.79 2.46 16.59
N ARG A 158 -3.02 1.17 16.81
CA ARG A 158 -2.72 0.15 15.79
C ARG A 158 -3.56 0.42 14.54
N LEU A 159 -2.96 0.27 13.36
CA LEU A 159 -3.70 0.30 12.10
C LEU A 159 -4.78 -0.79 12.10
N ARG A 160 -5.98 -0.41 11.69
CA ARG A 160 -7.10 -1.32 11.47
C ARG A 160 -7.48 -1.32 10.00
N PRO A 161 -6.92 -2.23 9.20
CA PRO A 161 -7.19 -2.28 7.75
C PRO A 161 -8.67 -2.42 7.42
N ASP A 162 -9.42 -3.09 8.30
CA ASP A 162 -10.86 -3.35 8.12
C ASP A 162 -11.74 -2.08 8.21
N GLU A 163 -11.20 -0.96 8.69
CA GLU A 163 -11.89 0.34 8.68
C GLU A 163 -11.85 1.01 7.30
N PHE A 164 -10.96 0.55 6.40
CA PHE A 164 -10.77 1.10 5.06
C PHE A 164 -11.53 0.25 4.04
N LEU A 165 -12.82 0.46 3.95
CA LEU A 165 -13.68 -0.32 3.07
C LEU A 165 -13.88 0.29 1.69
N LYS A 166 -13.35 1.49 1.46
CA LYS A 166 -13.46 2.18 0.18
C LYS A 166 -12.16 2.88 -0.22
N TYR A 167 -11.95 2.97 -1.50
CA TYR A 167 -10.95 3.85 -2.12
C TYR A 167 -11.62 4.79 -3.09
N ARG A 168 -11.24 6.06 -3.06
CA ARG A 168 -11.66 7.04 -4.06
C ARG A 168 -10.54 7.22 -5.07
N ILE A 169 -10.90 7.18 -6.35
CA ILE A 169 -9.98 7.42 -7.47
C ILE A 169 -10.40 8.71 -8.15
N LYS A 170 -9.43 9.56 -8.44
CA LYS A 170 -9.55 10.73 -9.31
C LYS A 170 -8.92 10.36 -10.64
N GLU A 171 -9.68 10.48 -11.72
CA GLU A 171 -9.22 10.12 -13.06
C GLU A 171 -9.64 11.16 -14.09
N ASP A 172 -8.80 11.32 -15.10
CA ASP A 172 -9.07 12.13 -16.28
C ASP A 172 -9.26 11.22 -17.49
N TRP A 173 -10.45 11.30 -18.12
CA TRP A 173 -10.70 10.69 -19.41
C TRP A 173 -10.23 11.64 -20.48
N ILE A 174 -9.23 11.25 -21.24
CA ILE A 174 -8.59 12.12 -22.25
C ILE A 174 -8.67 11.48 -23.63
N PHE A 175 -8.89 12.32 -24.64
CA PHE A 175 -8.72 11.96 -26.03
C PHE A 175 -7.43 12.57 -26.54
N ASP A 176 -6.44 11.71 -26.79
CA ASP A 176 -5.16 12.07 -27.37
C ASP A 176 -5.26 11.97 -28.91
N VAL A 177 -5.28 13.12 -29.56
CA VAL A 177 -5.42 13.21 -31.04
C VAL A 177 -4.22 12.58 -31.74
N LYS A 178 -3.02 12.74 -31.19
CA LYS A 178 -1.80 12.24 -31.81
C LYS A 178 -1.77 10.71 -31.90
N ARG A 179 -2.30 10.03 -30.85
CA ARG A 179 -2.39 8.58 -30.82
C ARG A 179 -3.75 8.05 -31.27
N SER A 180 -4.74 8.96 -31.43
CA SER A 180 -6.15 8.61 -31.68
C SER A 180 -6.70 7.62 -30.65
N VAL A 181 -6.42 7.86 -29.37
CA VAL A 181 -6.84 6.99 -28.26
C VAL A 181 -7.65 7.79 -27.24
N PHE A 182 -8.77 7.23 -26.84
CA PHE A 182 -9.56 7.71 -25.70
C PHE A 182 -9.31 6.80 -24.48
N GLU A 183 -8.66 7.33 -23.48
CA GLU A 183 -8.25 6.51 -22.32
C GLU A 183 -8.40 7.25 -20.99
N PRO A 184 -8.75 6.54 -19.91
CA PRO A 184 -8.72 7.10 -18.56
C PRO A 184 -7.30 7.08 -17.99
N ARG A 185 -6.91 8.19 -17.37
CA ARG A 185 -5.66 8.33 -16.62
C ARG A 185 -5.98 8.56 -15.15
N ILE A 186 -5.50 7.67 -14.30
CA ILE A 186 -5.62 7.84 -12.86
C ILE A 186 -4.65 8.93 -12.43
N VAL A 187 -5.18 9.96 -11.77
CA VAL A 187 -4.41 11.09 -11.22
C VAL A 187 -4.07 10.85 -9.76
N GLY A 188 -5.02 10.30 -9.01
CA GLY A 188 -4.80 10.04 -7.59
C GLY A 188 -5.72 9.01 -6.99
N ILE A 189 -5.28 8.47 -5.85
CA ILE A 189 -6.00 7.49 -5.06
C ILE A 189 -6.05 7.98 -3.62
N ALA A 190 -7.21 7.81 -2.95
CA ALA A 190 -7.38 8.12 -1.54
C ALA A 190 -8.07 6.96 -0.82
N PRO A 191 -7.48 6.41 0.24
CA PRO A 191 -8.18 5.51 1.15
C PRO A 191 -9.23 6.28 1.92
N MET A 192 -10.43 5.70 2.04
CA MET A 192 -11.58 6.31 2.70
C MET A 192 -11.83 5.67 4.05
N LYS A 193 -12.13 6.49 5.02
CA LYS A 193 -12.54 6.05 6.36
C LYS A 193 -13.92 6.63 6.70
N MET A 194 -14.72 5.89 7.45
CA MET A 194 -15.99 6.39 7.95
C MET A 194 -15.76 7.26 9.19
N VAL A 195 -16.16 8.53 9.09
CA VAL A 195 -16.11 9.51 10.18
C VAL A 195 -17.50 10.10 10.32
N GLU A 196 -18.08 9.99 11.50
CA GLU A 196 -19.41 10.53 11.82
C GLU A 196 -20.50 10.16 10.81
N GLY A 197 -20.46 8.93 10.30
CA GLY A 197 -21.43 8.41 9.33
C GLY A 197 -21.15 8.78 7.86
N ASN A 198 -20.11 9.57 7.58
CA ASN A 198 -19.73 9.95 6.23
C ASN A 198 -18.37 9.34 5.84
N TRP A 199 -18.25 8.96 4.57
CA TRP A 199 -16.98 8.52 4.02
C TRP A 199 -16.11 9.72 3.68
N GLN A 200 -14.93 9.80 4.32
CA GLN A 200 -13.97 10.89 4.09
C GLN A 200 -12.63 10.31 3.65
N PRO A 201 -11.92 10.98 2.72
CA PRO A 201 -10.56 10.61 2.38
C PRO A 201 -9.63 10.90 3.55
N VAL A 202 -8.74 9.97 3.84
CA VAL A 202 -7.76 10.10 4.93
C VAL A 202 -6.56 10.92 4.47
N PHE A 203 -6.11 10.65 3.27
CA PHE A 203 -5.09 11.37 2.52
C PHE A 203 -5.23 11.05 1.05
N TRP A 204 -4.63 11.90 0.20
CA TRP A 204 -4.51 11.66 -1.23
C TRP A 204 -3.09 11.23 -1.57
N ILE A 205 -2.96 10.37 -2.55
CA ILE A 205 -1.71 9.90 -3.12
C ILE A 205 -1.73 10.26 -4.60
N TYR A 206 -0.66 10.90 -5.10
CA TYR A 206 -0.48 11.08 -6.53
C TYR A 206 -0.12 9.74 -7.16
N TYR A 207 -0.91 9.31 -8.15
CA TYR A 207 -0.84 7.93 -8.64
C TYR A 207 0.51 7.60 -9.28
N ASP A 208 1.06 8.51 -10.09
CA ASP A 208 2.34 8.28 -10.75
C ASP A 208 3.50 8.10 -9.77
N GLU A 209 3.47 8.79 -8.62
CA GLU A 209 4.44 8.59 -7.54
C GLU A 209 4.28 7.23 -6.84
N ALA A 210 3.05 6.72 -6.77
CA ALA A 210 2.76 5.44 -6.14
C ALA A 210 3.06 4.23 -7.06
N ARG A 211 3.08 4.40 -8.37
CA ARG A 211 3.25 3.32 -9.35
C ARG A 211 4.50 2.46 -9.13
N PRO A 212 5.70 3.03 -8.83
CA PRO A 212 6.89 2.22 -8.56
C PRO A 212 6.72 1.27 -7.37
N LEU A 213 6.00 1.69 -6.32
CA LEU A 213 5.64 0.87 -5.18
C LEU A 213 4.60 -0.20 -5.56
N LEU A 214 3.53 0.22 -6.23
CA LEU A 214 2.42 -0.66 -6.63
C LEU A 214 2.85 -1.73 -7.64
N SER A 215 3.80 -1.42 -8.53
CA SER A 215 4.35 -2.38 -9.50
C SER A 215 5.20 -3.48 -8.86
N LYS A 216 5.79 -3.22 -7.69
CA LYS A 216 6.54 -4.20 -6.90
C LYS A 216 5.67 -4.97 -5.93
N SER A 217 4.46 -4.51 -5.67
CA SER A 217 3.55 -5.12 -4.72
C SER A 217 2.65 -6.12 -5.42
N ARG A 218 2.73 -7.39 -5.00
CA ARG A 218 1.99 -8.49 -5.61
C ARG A 218 0.55 -8.52 -5.12
N LEU A 219 -0.37 -8.70 -6.05
CA LEU A 219 -1.78 -8.94 -5.78
C LEU A 219 -2.10 -10.43 -5.98
N VAL A 220 -2.92 -10.99 -5.09
CA VAL A 220 -3.45 -12.36 -5.27
C VAL A 220 -4.43 -12.36 -6.43
N ASN A 221 -4.21 -13.24 -7.41
CA ASN A 221 -5.13 -13.45 -8.51
C ASN A 221 -5.94 -14.73 -8.28
N PRO A 222 -7.21 -14.62 -7.84
CA PRO A 222 -8.01 -15.80 -7.49
C PRO A 222 -8.35 -16.68 -8.70
N GLY A 223 -8.19 -16.18 -9.91
CA GLY A 223 -8.47 -16.92 -11.14
C GLY A 223 -7.26 -17.70 -11.69
N ASN A 224 -6.03 -17.31 -11.35
CA ASN A 224 -4.83 -17.95 -11.89
C ASN A 224 -3.58 -17.64 -11.06
N ASP A 225 -3.15 -18.56 -10.24
CA ASP A 225 -1.96 -18.44 -9.39
C ASP A 225 -0.65 -18.33 -10.18
N ALA A 226 -0.63 -18.79 -11.44
CA ALA A 226 0.54 -18.69 -12.31
C ALA A 226 0.74 -17.28 -12.86
N SER A 227 -0.31 -16.46 -12.91
CA SER A 227 -0.25 -15.09 -13.39
C SER A 227 0.25 -14.17 -12.29
N VAL A 228 1.36 -13.50 -12.54
CA VAL A 228 1.82 -12.41 -11.66
C VAL A 228 0.98 -11.18 -11.95
N LEU A 229 0.15 -10.80 -11.00
CA LEU A 229 -0.63 -9.57 -11.02
C LEU A 229 -0.08 -8.62 -9.96
N THR A 230 0.21 -7.38 -10.34
CA THR A 230 0.62 -6.31 -9.42
C THR A 230 -0.55 -5.37 -9.15
N TYR A 231 -0.44 -4.54 -8.11
CA TYR A 231 -1.43 -3.49 -7.87
C TYR A 231 -1.46 -2.46 -9.00
N ASP A 232 -0.31 -2.13 -9.60
CA ASP A 232 -0.25 -1.23 -10.76
C ASP A 232 -1.01 -1.82 -11.96
N ASP A 233 -0.79 -3.11 -12.27
CA ASP A 233 -1.56 -3.82 -13.31
C ASP A 233 -3.06 -3.80 -13.04
N PHE A 234 -3.46 -4.00 -11.79
CA PHE A 234 -4.88 -4.01 -11.38
C PHE A 234 -5.55 -2.67 -11.67
N PHE A 235 -4.89 -1.57 -11.34
CA PHE A 235 -5.42 -0.23 -11.58
C PHE A 235 -5.38 0.16 -13.05
N ILE A 236 -4.27 -0.07 -13.76
CA ILE A 236 -4.12 0.29 -15.18
C ILE A 236 -5.10 -0.52 -16.05
N ARG A 237 -5.22 -1.82 -15.80
CA ARG A 237 -6.16 -2.69 -16.54
C ARG A 237 -7.60 -2.55 -16.07
N ARG A 238 -7.84 -1.73 -15.05
CA ARG A 238 -9.17 -1.44 -14.51
C ARG A 238 -9.93 -2.70 -14.08
N LEU A 239 -9.25 -3.61 -13.39
CA LEU A 239 -9.80 -4.89 -12.92
C LEU A 239 -10.67 -4.73 -11.66
N PHE A 240 -11.31 -3.59 -11.50
CA PHE A 240 -12.13 -3.23 -10.34
C PHE A 240 -13.53 -2.79 -10.75
N ALA A 241 -14.49 -3.03 -9.88
CA ALA A 241 -15.82 -2.43 -9.96
C ALA A 241 -15.83 -1.10 -9.20
N SER A 242 -16.45 -0.09 -9.76
CA SER A 242 -16.54 1.24 -9.15
C SER A 242 -17.73 2.04 -9.63
N ASN A 243 -18.20 2.95 -8.78
CA ASN A 243 -19.28 3.89 -9.11
C ASN A 243 -18.72 5.31 -9.20
N ILE A 244 -19.18 6.10 -10.17
CA ILE A 244 -18.86 7.53 -10.26
C ILE A 244 -19.61 8.25 -9.16
N VAL A 245 -18.90 9.04 -8.36
CA VAL A 245 -19.47 9.81 -7.24
C VAL A 245 -19.48 11.32 -7.51
N LYS A 246 -18.68 11.75 -8.47
CA LYS A 246 -18.56 13.16 -8.85
C LYS A 246 -18.03 13.27 -10.27
N GLU A 247 -18.47 14.25 -11.01
CA GLU A 247 -17.84 14.76 -12.22
C GLU A 247 -17.48 16.23 -12.04
N THR A 248 -16.62 16.76 -12.89
CA THR A 248 -16.33 18.20 -12.90
C THR A 248 -17.59 18.99 -13.12
N ASN A 249 -17.98 19.82 -12.15
CA ASN A 249 -19.12 20.71 -12.21
C ASN A 249 -18.78 22.06 -11.57
N PRO A 250 -19.47 23.16 -11.97
CA PRO A 250 -19.17 24.51 -11.46
C PRO A 250 -19.32 24.66 -9.94
N ALA A 251 -20.22 23.87 -9.33
CA ALA A 251 -20.45 23.91 -7.89
C ALA A 251 -19.46 23.02 -7.10
N ASN A 252 -18.61 22.26 -7.78
CA ASN A 252 -17.67 21.29 -7.17
C ASN A 252 -18.31 20.28 -6.21
N LYS A 253 -19.57 19.93 -6.47
CA LYS A 253 -20.39 19.05 -5.62
C LYS A 253 -20.37 17.60 -6.10
N THR A 254 -20.49 16.68 -5.15
CA THR A 254 -20.73 15.26 -5.41
C THR A 254 -22.16 15.03 -5.93
N ILE A 255 -22.40 13.87 -6.53
CA ILE A 255 -23.74 13.46 -6.99
C ILE A 255 -24.76 13.50 -5.84
N ILE A 256 -24.35 13.03 -4.65
CA ILE A 256 -25.22 13.01 -3.46
C ILE A 256 -25.63 14.43 -3.05
N GLU A 257 -24.68 15.37 -3.06
CA GLU A 257 -24.93 16.77 -2.73
C GLU A 257 -25.80 17.49 -3.79
N ILE A 258 -25.61 17.16 -5.08
CA ILE A 258 -26.42 17.71 -6.17
C ILE A 258 -27.88 17.23 -6.06
N LEU A 259 -28.06 15.96 -5.73
CA LEU A 259 -29.38 15.35 -5.61
C LEU A 259 -30.06 15.65 -4.25
N ASN A 260 -29.38 16.36 -3.34
CA ASN A 260 -29.82 16.61 -1.97
C ASN A 260 -30.30 15.33 -1.26
N GLN A 261 -29.56 14.24 -1.46
CA GLN A 261 -29.91 12.94 -0.90
C GLN A 261 -29.44 12.84 0.55
N THR A 262 -30.35 12.42 1.40
CA THR A 262 -30.09 12.08 2.80
C THR A 262 -30.14 10.57 3.05
N ASP A 263 -30.84 9.81 2.19
CA ASP A 263 -30.94 8.36 2.29
C ASP A 263 -29.78 7.67 1.52
N PRO A 264 -28.90 6.94 2.22
CA PRO A 264 -27.83 6.19 1.58
C PRO A 264 -28.29 5.11 0.59
N LYS A 265 -29.56 4.65 0.71
CA LYS A 265 -30.16 3.60 -0.14
C LYS A 265 -30.89 4.17 -1.37
N ASP A 266 -30.97 5.48 -1.50
CA ASP A 266 -31.65 6.10 -2.64
C ASP A 266 -30.96 5.68 -3.96
N PRO A 267 -31.66 5.05 -4.90
CA PRO A 267 -31.06 4.55 -6.14
C PRO A 267 -30.68 5.66 -7.14
N ARG A 268 -31.16 6.89 -6.96
CA ARG A 268 -30.89 8.00 -7.89
C ARG A 268 -29.41 8.26 -8.10
N LYS A 269 -28.58 8.08 -7.06
CA LYS A 269 -27.10 8.19 -7.17
C LYS A 269 -26.51 7.19 -8.17
N LEU A 270 -27.05 5.97 -8.21
CA LEU A 270 -26.59 4.93 -9.14
C LEU A 270 -27.03 5.26 -10.57
N TYR A 271 -28.27 5.72 -10.75
CA TYR A 271 -28.74 6.15 -12.07
C TYR A 271 -27.92 7.32 -12.61
N GLU A 272 -27.57 8.28 -11.77
CA GLU A 272 -26.74 9.42 -12.17
C GLU A 272 -25.30 8.99 -12.47
N SER A 273 -24.74 8.09 -11.67
CA SER A 273 -23.43 7.47 -11.94
C SER A 273 -23.41 6.76 -13.30
N GLU A 274 -24.44 5.95 -13.60
CA GLU A 274 -24.56 5.26 -14.89
C GLU A 274 -24.83 6.23 -16.04
N ARG A 275 -25.58 7.32 -15.81
CA ARG A 275 -25.77 8.38 -16.82
C ARG A 275 -24.44 9.01 -17.23
N ILE A 276 -23.61 9.36 -16.26
CA ILE A 276 -22.26 9.94 -16.52
C ILE A 276 -21.40 8.93 -17.26
N LYS A 277 -21.37 7.68 -16.79
CA LYS A 277 -20.62 6.60 -17.42
C LYS A 277 -21.04 6.38 -18.88
N LYS A 278 -22.35 6.36 -19.13
CA LYS A 278 -22.92 6.26 -20.48
C LYS A 278 -22.50 7.45 -21.34
N GLY A 279 -22.55 8.67 -20.82
CA GLY A 279 -22.13 9.86 -21.55
C GLY A 279 -20.66 9.82 -21.99
N ILE A 280 -19.78 9.24 -21.17
CA ILE A 280 -18.37 9.02 -21.54
C ILE A 280 -18.26 7.96 -22.67
N ALA A 281 -19.02 6.85 -22.56
CA ALA A 281 -19.02 5.80 -23.57
C ALA A 281 -19.65 6.27 -24.91
N ASP A 282 -20.73 7.03 -24.84
CA ASP A 282 -21.37 7.62 -26.03
C ASP A 282 -20.42 8.60 -26.74
N TYR A 283 -19.64 9.37 -25.97
CA TYR A 283 -18.60 10.23 -26.54
C TYR A 283 -17.51 9.40 -27.22
N GLU A 284 -17.00 8.36 -26.57
CA GLU A 284 -16.02 7.43 -27.15
C GLU A 284 -16.53 6.85 -28.47
N GLN A 285 -17.79 6.37 -28.50
CA GLN A 285 -18.40 5.84 -29.70
C GLN A 285 -18.50 6.88 -30.81
N SER A 286 -18.86 8.13 -30.50
CA SER A 286 -18.95 9.21 -31.48
C SER A 286 -17.64 9.55 -32.17
N LEU A 287 -16.49 9.24 -31.54
CA LEU A 287 -15.16 9.46 -32.16
C LEU A 287 -14.88 8.50 -33.33
N TRP A 288 -15.63 7.39 -33.41
CA TRP A 288 -15.43 6.34 -34.42
C TRP A 288 -16.49 6.34 -35.52
N GLU A 289 -17.48 7.23 -35.44
CA GLU A 289 -18.57 7.33 -36.41
C GLU A 289 -18.21 8.20 -37.65
N TYR A 290 -16.95 8.69 -37.77
CA TYR A 290 -16.49 9.54 -38.86
C TYR A 290 -15.47 8.82 -39.73
#